data_87321ada6cc86a486435202b55d50d2b
#
_entry.id   87321ada6cc86a486435202b55d50d2b
#
_cell.length_a   1.000
_cell.length_b   1.000
_cell.length_c   1.000
_cell.angle_alpha   90.00
_cell.angle_beta   90.00
_cell.angle_gamma   90.00
#
_symmetry.space_group_name_H-M   'P 1'
#
loop_
_entity.id
_entity.type
_entity.pdbx_description
1 polymer ?
#
loop_
_entity_poly.entity_id
_entity_poly.type
_entity_poly.pdbx_seq_one_letter_code
_entity_poly.pdbx_strand_id
1 'polypeptide(L)'
;MILPNPWADLTARPSLDLCWGGLPPGQLGATDGQHIWIATGLTVRERRCTLAHELVHIDLGLVSDVTWASEQRVRDVTARRLLPDIDAVASSLAGGVDMATASDELWVTEDILTDRLTNLNDEESNHLPHVEYA
;
A
#
# COMPACT_ATOMS: atom_id res chain seq x y z
N MET A 1 -0.19 0.31 -18.67
CA MET A 1 -1.03 0.27 -17.47
C MET A 1 -0.94 1.60 -16.73
N ILE A 2 -2.07 2.16 -16.38
CA ILE A 2 -2.09 3.39 -15.55
C ILE A 2 -1.95 2.97 -14.10
N LEU A 3 -0.90 3.44 -13.43
CA LEU A 3 -0.69 3.16 -12.02
C LEU A 3 -1.67 3.98 -11.16
N PRO A 4 -2.24 3.39 -10.10
CA PRO A 4 -3.02 4.15 -9.14
C PRO A 4 -2.23 5.31 -8.56
N ASN A 5 -2.87 6.45 -8.39
CA ASN A 5 -2.20 7.68 -7.94
C ASN A 5 -2.85 8.22 -6.65
N PRO A 6 -2.32 7.87 -5.48
CA PRO A 6 -2.87 8.37 -4.21
C PRO A 6 -2.72 9.88 -4.04
N TRP A 7 -1.77 10.52 -4.72
CA TRP A 7 -1.62 11.99 -4.69
C TRP A 7 -2.79 12.68 -5.36
N ALA A 8 -3.28 12.14 -6.49
CA ALA A 8 -4.48 12.65 -7.15
C ALA A 8 -5.72 12.47 -6.26
N ASP A 9 -5.81 11.33 -5.57
CA ASP A 9 -6.87 11.07 -4.61
C ASP A 9 -6.85 12.09 -3.46
N LEU A 10 -5.68 12.37 -2.90
CA LEU A 10 -5.52 13.41 -1.87
C LEU A 10 -5.95 14.78 -2.38
N THR A 11 -5.53 15.15 -3.59
CA THR A 11 -5.87 16.43 -4.20
C THR A 11 -7.39 16.59 -4.37
N ALA A 12 -8.10 15.51 -4.60
CA ALA A 12 -9.57 15.50 -4.72
C ALA A 12 -10.27 15.64 -3.36
N ARG A 13 -9.54 15.66 -2.26
CA ARG A 13 -10.08 15.75 -0.89
C ARG A 13 -9.56 17.02 -0.19
N PRO A 14 -10.10 18.21 -0.52
CA PRO A 14 -9.56 19.48 -0.03
C PRO A 14 -9.69 19.68 1.47
N SER A 15 -10.51 18.88 2.16
CA SER A 15 -10.64 18.93 3.62
C SER A 15 -9.49 18.24 4.36
N LEU A 16 -8.65 17.47 3.67
CA LEU A 16 -7.50 16.79 4.27
C LEU A 16 -6.26 17.68 4.17
N ASP A 17 -5.53 17.76 5.29
CA ASP A 17 -4.27 18.48 5.37
C ASP A 17 -3.10 17.51 5.38
N LEU A 18 -2.13 17.71 4.51
CA LEU A 18 -0.91 16.93 4.47
C LEU A 18 0.17 17.64 5.28
N CYS A 19 0.79 16.90 6.19
CA CYS A 19 1.87 17.38 7.06
C CYS A 19 3.10 16.49 6.90
N TRP A 20 4.29 17.10 6.94
CA TRP A 20 5.55 16.37 6.81
C TRP A 20 6.28 16.31 8.13
N GLY A 21 6.73 15.11 8.51
CA GLY A 21 7.52 14.92 9.73
C GLY A 21 6.67 14.94 11.00
N GLY A 22 7.33 15.12 12.14
CA GLY A 22 6.68 15.16 13.44
C GLY A 22 6.26 13.80 14.00
N LEU A 23 6.70 12.72 13.38
CA LEU A 23 6.37 11.35 13.78
C LEU A 23 7.46 10.75 14.67
N PRO A 24 7.11 9.80 15.55
CA PRO A 24 8.12 9.05 16.30
C PRO A 24 9.08 8.30 15.36
N PRO A 25 10.31 8.03 15.80
CA PRO A 25 11.26 7.26 15.00
C PRO A 25 10.69 5.93 14.54
N GLY A 26 10.86 5.61 13.24
CA GLY A 26 10.39 4.37 12.65
C GLY A 26 8.93 4.37 12.20
N GLN A 27 8.16 5.37 12.55
CA GLN A 27 6.78 5.51 12.07
C GLN A 27 6.77 6.28 10.75
N LEU A 28 6.21 5.68 9.71
CA LEU A 28 6.23 6.25 8.36
C LEU A 28 5.10 7.22 8.11
N GLY A 29 3.94 6.99 8.72
CA GLY A 29 2.76 7.83 8.54
C GLY A 29 1.78 7.72 9.69
N ALA A 30 0.82 8.63 9.71
CA ALA A 30 -0.29 8.63 10.66
C ALA A 30 -1.44 9.49 10.12
N THR A 31 -2.63 9.30 10.65
CA THR A 31 -3.78 10.16 10.35
C THR A 31 -4.71 10.24 11.56
N ASP A 32 -5.35 11.40 11.71
CA ASP A 32 -6.46 11.61 12.68
C ASP A 32 -7.81 11.76 12.00
N GLY A 33 -7.86 11.53 10.68
CA GLY A 33 -9.06 11.72 9.87
C GLY A 33 -9.14 13.06 9.15
N GLN A 34 -8.39 14.06 9.58
CA GLN A 34 -8.30 15.39 8.93
C GLN A 34 -6.89 15.70 8.47
N HIS A 35 -5.89 15.21 9.19
CA HIS A 35 -4.48 15.39 8.86
C HIS A 35 -3.88 14.06 8.44
N ILE A 36 -2.97 14.12 7.51
CA ILE A 36 -2.12 12.99 7.16
C ILE A 36 -0.69 13.44 7.40
N TRP A 37 0.04 12.71 8.24
CA TRP A 37 1.47 12.94 8.48
C TRP A 37 2.27 11.88 7.73
N ILE A 38 3.30 12.33 7.00
CA ILE A 38 4.24 11.43 6.32
C ILE A 38 5.64 11.77 6.82
N ALA A 39 6.42 10.75 7.17
CA ALA A 39 7.78 10.92 7.62
C ALA A 39 8.65 11.59 6.55
N THR A 40 9.63 12.39 6.98
CA THR A 40 10.64 12.94 6.07
C THR A 40 11.70 11.88 5.77
N GLY A 41 12.42 12.05 4.66
CA GLY A 41 13.52 11.16 4.30
C GLY A 41 13.12 9.87 3.61
N LEU A 42 11.83 9.69 3.31
CA LEU A 42 11.35 8.51 2.57
C LEU A 42 11.64 8.64 1.08
N THR A 43 11.78 7.50 0.42
CA THR A 43 11.83 7.46 -1.05
C THR A 43 10.47 7.87 -1.63
N VAL A 44 10.44 8.21 -2.91
CA VAL A 44 9.19 8.55 -3.61
C VAL A 44 8.19 7.40 -3.49
N ARG A 45 8.67 6.18 -3.66
CA ARG A 45 7.85 4.97 -3.58
C ARG A 45 7.30 4.73 -2.18
N GLU A 46 8.12 4.89 -1.15
CA GLU A 46 7.68 4.79 0.25
C GLU A 46 6.62 5.85 0.58
N ARG A 47 6.82 7.09 0.15
CA ARG A 47 5.83 8.18 0.35
C ARG A 47 4.49 7.84 -0.29
N ARG A 48 4.53 7.34 -1.52
CA ARG A 48 3.34 6.94 -2.26
C ARG A 48 2.55 5.85 -1.52
N CYS A 49 3.23 4.82 -1.07
CA CYS A 49 2.60 3.70 -0.35
C CYS A 49 2.09 4.13 1.03
N THR A 50 2.83 4.99 1.73
CA THR A 50 2.43 5.53 3.03
C THR A 50 1.16 6.38 2.90
N LEU A 51 1.11 7.26 1.91
CA LEU A 51 -0.08 8.07 1.66
C LEU A 51 -1.30 7.19 1.37
N ALA A 52 -1.15 6.19 0.52
CA ALA A 52 -2.24 5.27 0.21
C ALA A 52 -2.75 4.57 1.48
N HIS A 53 -1.86 4.12 2.34
CA HIS A 53 -2.18 3.46 3.60
C HIS A 53 -3.01 4.39 4.51
N GLU A 54 -2.60 5.64 4.68
CA GLU A 54 -3.32 6.58 5.53
C GLU A 54 -4.68 6.97 4.95
N LEU A 55 -4.80 7.10 3.62
CA LEU A 55 -6.09 7.33 2.98
C LEU A 55 -7.06 6.17 3.21
N VAL A 56 -6.57 4.93 3.24
CA VAL A 56 -7.40 3.77 3.56
C VAL A 56 -7.89 3.82 5.01
N HIS A 57 -7.05 4.19 5.96
CA HIS A 57 -7.48 4.40 7.33
C HIS A 57 -8.69 5.34 7.41
N ILE A 58 -8.63 6.46 6.69
CA ILE A 58 -9.70 7.43 6.63
C ILE A 58 -10.96 6.83 6.01
N ASP A 59 -10.82 6.17 4.87
CA ASP A 59 -11.95 5.62 4.13
C ASP A 59 -12.68 4.50 4.87
N LEU A 60 -11.95 3.73 5.66
CA LEU A 60 -12.54 2.66 6.47
C LEU A 60 -13.03 3.16 7.84
N GLY A 61 -12.77 4.44 8.17
CA GLY A 61 -13.14 5.00 9.47
C GLY A 61 -12.31 4.43 10.63
N LEU A 62 -11.10 3.96 10.36
CA LEU A 62 -10.21 3.31 11.33
C LEU A 62 -9.09 4.27 11.75
N VAL A 63 -9.45 5.43 12.31
CA VAL A 63 -8.48 6.47 12.68
C VAL A 63 -8.18 6.52 14.17
N SER A 64 -8.94 5.80 14.99
CA SER A 64 -8.73 5.68 16.45
C SER A 64 -9.00 4.25 16.90
N ASP A 65 -8.43 3.86 18.04
CA ASP A 65 -8.60 2.53 18.63
C ASP A 65 -8.28 1.38 17.64
N VAL A 66 -7.21 1.56 16.86
CA VAL A 66 -6.82 0.61 15.83
C VAL A 66 -6.32 -0.68 16.47
N THR A 67 -6.98 -1.79 16.15
CA THR A 67 -6.59 -3.13 16.62
C THR A 67 -5.66 -3.78 15.58
N TRP A 68 -5.03 -4.89 15.98
CA TRP A 68 -4.24 -5.69 15.03
C TRP A 68 -5.09 -6.13 13.83
N ALA A 69 -6.32 -6.60 14.09
CA ALA A 69 -7.21 -7.06 13.03
C ALA A 69 -7.62 -5.95 12.07
N SER A 70 -7.92 -4.75 12.59
CA SER A 70 -8.27 -3.60 11.75
C SER A 70 -7.07 -3.12 10.94
N GLU A 71 -5.86 -3.14 11.52
CA GLU A 71 -4.64 -2.81 10.77
C GLU A 71 -4.37 -3.80 9.64
N GLN A 72 -4.62 -5.09 9.85
CA GLN A 72 -4.50 -6.09 8.77
C GLN A 72 -5.49 -5.82 7.63
N ARG A 73 -6.71 -5.38 7.97
CA ARG A 73 -7.70 -4.97 6.98
C ARG A 73 -7.24 -3.75 6.19
N VAL A 74 -6.67 -2.74 6.86
CA VAL A 74 -6.10 -1.56 6.19
C VAL A 74 -5.00 -1.97 5.23
N ARG A 75 -4.10 -2.84 5.66
CA ARG A 75 -3.00 -3.33 4.82
C ARG A 75 -3.50 -4.09 3.59
N ASP A 76 -4.50 -4.95 3.75
CA ASP A 76 -5.10 -5.67 2.62
C ASP A 76 -5.75 -4.71 1.61
N VAL A 77 -6.57 -3.79 2.09
CA VAL A 77 -7.24 -2.81 1.21
C VAL A 77 -6.21 -1.91 0.51
N THR A 78 -5.18 -1.46 1.23
CA THR A 78 -4.10 -0.64 0.65
C THR A 78 -3.41 -1.38 -0.48
N ALA A 79 -3.02 -2.63 -0.25
CA ALA A 79 -2.35 -3.44 -1.27
C ALA A 79 -3.24 -3.64 -2.50
N ARG A 80 -4.53 -3.89 -2.32
CA ARG A 80 -5.48 -4.05 -3.43
C ARG A 80 -5.70 -2.75 -4.20
N ARG A 81 -5.69 -1.61 -3.54
CA ARG A 81 -5.80 -0.31 -4.21
C ARG A 81 -4.57 0.02 -5.05
N LEU A 82 -3.39 -0.30 -4.53
CA LEU A 82 -2.14 -0.04 -5.23
C LEU A 82 -1.83 -1.08 -6.31
N LEU A 83 -2.29 -2.31 -6.14
CA LEU A 83 -2.07 -3.43 -7.04
C LEU A 83 -3.41 -4.10 -7.39
N PRO A 84 -4.32 -3.40 -8.11
CA PRO A 84 -5.64 -3.94 -8.39
C PRO A 84 -5.62 -5.08 -9.41
N ASP A 85 -4.63 -5.09 -10.31
CA ASP A 85 -4.53 -6.05 -11.41
C ASP A 85 -3.58 -7.20 -11.03
N ILE A 86 -4.17 -8.34 -10.68
CA ILE A 86 -3.39 -9.53 -10.28
C ILE A 86 -2.56 -10.07 -11.45
N ASP A 87 -2.98 -9.87 -12.69
CA ASP A 87 -2.21 -10.32 -13.85
C ASP A 87 -0.92 -9.50 -14.01
N ALA A 88 -0.97 -8.20 -13.69
CA ALA A 88 0.24 -7.37 -13.67
C ALA A 88 1.21 -7.84 -12.57
N VAL A 89 0.70 -8.22 -11.41
CA VAL A 89 1.51 -8.78 -10.32
C VAL A 89 2.15 -10.09 -10.77
N ALA A 90 1.37 -10.98 -11.37
CA ALA A 90 1.87 -12.26 -11.88
C ALA A 90 2.96 -12.05 -12.93
N SER A 91 2.77 -11.11 -13.85
CA SER A 91 3.77 -10.78 -14.87
C SER A 91 5.09 -10.30 -14.28
N SER A 92 5.03 -9.46 -13.24
CA SER A 92 6.23 -8.95 -12.57
C SER A 92 6.99 -10.04 -11.82
N LEU A 93 6.34 -11.12 -11.41
CA LEU A 93 6.94 -12.26 -10.70
C LEU A 93 7.37 -13.38 -11.63
N ALA A 94 7.01 -13.32 -12.91
CA ALA A 94 7.31 -14.38 -13.87
C ALA A 94 8.82 -14.56 -14.06
N GLY A 95 9.25 -15.80 -14.28
CA GLY A 95 10.65 -16.11 -14.52
C GLY A 95 11.54 -16.14 -13.28
N GLY A 96 10.96 -16.22 -12.09
CA GLY A 96 11.72 -16.32 -10.84
C GLY A 96 12.33 -15.00 -10.38
N VAL A 97 11.74 -13.88 -10.78
CA VAL A 97 12.15 -12.54 -10.34
C VAL A 97 11.96 -12.41 -8.84
N ASP A 98 12.92 -11.80 -8.14
CA ASP A 98 12.81 -11.62 -6.69
C ASP A 98 11.80 -10.52 -6.32
N MET A 99 11.43 -10.49 -5.04
CA MET A 99 10.43 -9.56 -4.53
C MET A 99 10.87 -8.10 -4.67
N ALA A 100 12.14 -7.82 -4.46
CA ALA A 100 12.68 -6.45 -4.59
C ALA A 100 12.51 -5.93 -6.01
N THR A 101 12.88 -6.74 -7.01
CA THR A 101 12.76 -6.37 -8.43
C THR A 101 11.31 -6.23 -8.85
N ALA A 102 10.44 -7.17 -8.44
CA ALA A 102 9.03 -7.11 -8.77
C ALA A 102 8.34 -5.89 -8.15
N SER A 103 8.65 -5.57 -6.90
CA SER A 103 8.08 -4.38 -6.24
C SER A 103 8.54 -3.09 -6.91
N ASP A 104 9.80 -3.02 -7.37
CA ASP A 104 10.30 -1.87 -8.12
C ASP A 104 9.52 -1.66 -9.43
N GLU A 105 9.26 -2.73 -10.18
CA GLU A 105 8.47 -2.66 -11.40
C GLU A 105 7.04 -2.16 -11.14
N LEU A 106 6.46 -2.58 -10.02
CA LEU A 106 5.09 -2.27 -9.65
C LEU A 106 4.96 -0.94 -8.91
N TRP A 107 6.05 -0.24 -8.66
CA TRP A 107 6.08 1.04 -7.93
C TRP A 107 5.52 0.96 -6.52
N VAL A 108 5.73 -0.14 -5.84
CA VAL A 108 5.33 -0.33 -4.45
C VAL A 108 6.52 -0.78 -3.61
N THR A 109 6.38 -0.73 -2.30
CA THR A 109 7.33 -1.34 -1.38
C THR A 109 7.15 -2.85 -1.37
N GLU A 110 8.16 -3.59 -0.92
CA GLU A 110 8.07 -5.05 -0.77
C GLU A 110 6.95 -5.44 0.19
N ASP A 111 6.70 -4.65 1.23
CA ASP A 111 5.62 -4.90 2.18
C ASP A 111 4.26 -4.89 1.52
N ILE A 112 4.01 -3.95 0.61
CA ILE A 112 2.76 -3.88 -0.16
C ILE A 112 2.60 -5.10 -1.04
N LEU A 113 3.66 -5.51 -1.74
CA LEU A 113 3.61 -6.69 -2.58
C LEU A 113 3.37 -7.95 -1.75
N THR A 114 4.03 -8.08 -0.62
CA THR A 114 3.82 -9.20 0.31
C THR A 114 2.37 -9.22 0.82
N ASP A 115 1.82 -8.08 1.21
CA ASP A 115 0.44 -7.99 1.67
C ASP A 115 -0.54 -8.39 0.56
N ARG A 116 -0.27 -7.98 -0.68
CA ARG A 116 -1.12 -8.35 -1.81
C ARG A 116 -1.13 -9.85 -2.07
N LEU A 117 0.02 -10.49 -1.97
CA LEU A 117 0.16 -11.94 -2.18
C LEU A 117 -0.37 -12.77 -1.01
N THR A 118 -0.39 -12.21 0.19
CA THR A 118 -0.86 -12.90 1.39
C THR A 118 -2.39 -13.07 1.39
N ASN A 119 -3.13 -12.13 0.81
CA ASN A 119 -4.58 -12.06 0.90
C ASN A 119 -5.27 -12.32 -0.45
N LEU A 120 -4.79 -13.30 -1.19
CA LEU A 120 -5.39 -13.69 -2.46
C LEU A 120 -6.71 -14.43 -2.25
N ASN A 121 -7.71 -14.15 -3.10
CA ASN A 121 -8.88 -15.01 -3.21
C ASN A 121 -8.58 -16.22 -4.11
N ASP A 122 -9.50 -17.18 -4.18
CA ASP A 122 -9.31 -18.42 -4.96
C ASP A 122 -9.08 -18.15 -6.44
N GLU A 123 -9.82 -17.20 -7.01
CA GLU A 123 -9.66 -16.82 -8.42
C GLU A 123 -8.29 -16.24 -8.68
N GLU A 124 -7.84 -15.31 -7.84
CA GLU A 124 -6.53 -14.66 -7.96
C GLU A 124 -5.38 -15.67 -7.83
N SER A 125 -5.51 -16.64 -6.95
CA SER A 125 -4.50 -17.69 -6.75
C SER A 125 -4.23 -18.48 -8.03
N ASN A 126 -5.23 -18.63 -8.90
CA ASN A 126 -5.08 -19.33 -10.16
C ASN A 126 -4.28 -18.56 -11.21
N HIS A 127 -4.11 -17.25 -11.05
CA HIS A 127 -3.37 -16.39 -11.97
C HIS A 127 -1.88 -16.32 -11.67
N LEU A 128 -1.47 -16.76 -10.48
CA LEU A 128 -0.06 -16.68 -10.08
C LEU A 128 0.69 -17.94 -10.52
N PRO A 129 1.98 -17.81 -10.90
CA PRO A 129 2.81 -18.98 -11.13
C PRO A 129 2.93 -19.80 -9.85
N HIS A 130 3.03 -21.14 -9.99
CA HIS A 130 3.26 -22.03 -8.87
C HIS A 130 4.70 -21.88 -8.40
N VAL A 131 4.94 -20.87 -7.58
CA VAL A 131 6.23 -20.60 -6.97
C VAL A 131 6.03 -20.60 -5.46
N GLU A 132 6.91 -21.30 -4.73
CA GLU A 132 6.92 -21.20 -3.29
C GLU A 132 7.49 -19.83 -2.90
N TYR A 133 6.66 -18.98 -2.33
CA TYR A 133 7.08 -17.72 -1.73
C TYR A 133 7.40 -17.99 -0.26
N ALA A 134 8.59 -18.45 -0.03
CA ALA A 134 9.06 -18.70 1.33
C ALA A 134 9.74 -17.45 1.90
#